data_e5b31fc5e2d3b13ce5df408572b78acd
#
_entry.id   e5b31fc5e2d3b13ce5df408572b78acd
#
_cell.length_a   1.000
_cell.length_b   1.000
_cell.length_c   1.000
_cell.angle_alpha   90.00
_cell.angle_beta   90.00
_cell.angle_gamma   90.00
#
_symmetry.space_group_name_H-M   'P 1'
#
loop_
_entity.id
_entity.type
_entity.pdbx_description
1 polymer ?
#
loop_
_entity_poly.entity_id
_entity_poly.type
_entity_poly.pdbx_seq_one_letter_code
_entity_poly.pdbx_strand_id
1 'polypeptide(L)'
;MGIKFLFSAQKSDESTQISNGAGRCVVKAVNEIMDKGWSEEKVEAYALVIDHPIRKLAHATEYGILALLWYGVMSSHWKAIVIAFLYACTDEFHQLFVPGRAGMIKDVLIDTSGAIAFMLVVWIVGFGLSSWRAKRDTH
;
A
#
# COMPACT_ATOMS: atom_id res chain seq x y z
N MET A 1 -17.70 31.00 0.63
CA MET A 1 -16.58 30.27 1.24
C MET A 1 -16.95 28.91 1.79
N GLY A 2 -18.24 28.53 1.85
CA GLY A 2 -18.74 27.27 2.43
C GLY A 2 -18.73 26.03 1.53
N ILE A 3 -18.83 26.18 0.21
CA ILE A 3 -19.01 25.04 -0.73
C ILE A 3 -17.74 24.18 -0.88
N LYS A 4 -16.56 24.78 -0.85
CA LYS A 4 -15.27 24.04 -0.93
C LYS A 4 -15.01 23.18 0.34
N PHE A 5 -15.51 23.61 1.48
CA PHE A 5 -15.37 22.90 2.74
C PHE A 5 -16.25 21.62 2.77
N LEU A 6 -17.46 21.70 2.23
CA LEU A 6 -18.37 20.55 2.12
C LEU A 6 -17.85 19.47 1.16
N PHE A 7 -17.27 19.85 0.01
CA PHE A 7 -16.67 18.89 -0.92
C PHE A 7 -15.41 18.22 -0.39
N SER A 8 -14.61 18.93 0.42
CA SER A 8 -13.40 18.37 1.05
C SER A 8 -13.73 17.39 2.18
N ALA A 9 -14.76 17.69 3.00
CA ALA A 9 -15.24 16.79 4.03
C ALA A 9 -15.85 15.51 3.41
N GLN A 10 -16.64 15.64 2.34
CA GLN A 10 -17.25 14.51 1.63
C GLN A 10 -16.20 13.56 1.04
N LYS A 11 -15.09 14.07 0.51
CA LYS A 11 -14.01 13.25 -0.06
C LYS A 11 -13.19 12.50 1.02
N SER A 12 -13.07 13.07 2.22
CA SER A 12 -12.46 12.40 3.36
C SER A 12 -13.39 11.30 3.93
N ASP A 13 -14.69 11.55 3.95
CA ASP A 13 -15.70 10.59 4.41
C ASP A 13 -15.84 9.41 3.46
N GLU A 14 -15.82 9.61 2.13
CA GLU A 14 -15.84 8.52 1.14
C GLU A 14 -14.58 7.65 1.25
N SER A 15 -13.40 8.23 1.39
CA SER A 15 -12.15 7.49 1.59
C SER A 15 -12.17 6.70 2.90
N THR A 16 -12.75 7.26 3.95
CA THR A 16 -12.91 6.60 5.24
C THR A 16 -13.95 5.48 5.18
N GLN A 17 -15.05 5.65 4.45
CA GLN A 17 -16.06 4.61 4.28
C GLN A 17 -15.55 3.42 3.47
N ILE A 18 -14.78 3.64 2.41
CA ILE A 18 -14.18 2.57 1.61
C ILE A 18 -13.15 1.79 2.45
N SER A 19 -12.35 2.49 3.24
CA SER A 19 -11.34 1.91 4.12
C SER A 19 -11.98 1.11 5.26
N ASN A 20 -12.99 1.66 5.93
CA ASN A 20 -13.75 0.94 6.97
C ASN A 20 -14.43 -0.32 6.40
N GLY A 21 -14.84 -0.29 5.14
CA GLY A 21 -15.37 -1.45 4.43
C GLY A 21 -14.32 -2.56 4.27
N ALA A 22 -13.09 -2.23 3.93
CA ALA A 22 -12.01 -3.22 3.75
C ALA A 22 -11.64 -3.87 5.09
N GLY A 23 -11.44 -3.09 6.16
CA GLY A 23 -11.17 -3.60 7.50
C GLY A 23 -12.28 -4.52 7.99
N ARG A 24 -13.54 -4.12 7.80
CA ARG A 24 -14.69 -4.92 8.18
C ARG A 24 -14.79 -6.24 7.41
N CYS A 25 -14.54 -6.24 6.10
CA CYS A 25 -14.50 -7.46 5.30
C CYS A 25 -13.43 -8.45 5.80
N VAL A 26 -12.23 -7.96 6.11
CA VAL A 26 -11.15 -8.80 6.64
C VAL A 26 -11.52 -9.40 7.99
N VAL A 27 -12.06 -8.60 8.92
CA VAL A 27 -12.47 -9.10 10.25
C VAL A 27 -13.62 -10.08 10.15
N LYS A 28 -14.59 -9.85 9.29
CA LYS A 28 -15.69 -10.80 9.05
C LYS A 28 -15.17 -12.11 8.48
N ALA A 29 -14.30 -12.07 7.48
CA ALA A 29 -13.71 -13.27 6.92
C ALA A 29 -12.91 -14.07 7.97
N VAL A 30 -12.14 -13.40 8.83
CA VAL A 30 -11.43 -14.04 9.94
C VAL A 30 -12.41 -14.66 10.94
N ASN A 31 -13.50 -13.96 11.28
CA ASN A 31 -14.52 -14.44 12.19
C ASN A 31 -15.18 -15.72 11.66
N GLU A 32 -15.50 -15.76 10.35
CA GLU A 32 -16.11 -16.90 9.68
C GLU A 32 -15.14 -18.08 9.54
N ILE A 33 -13.92 -17.83 9.02
CA ILE A 33 -12.92 -18.90 8.77
C ILE A 33 -12.45 -19.55 10.08
N MET A 34 -12.32 -18.75 11.15
CA MET A 34 -11.83 -19.23 12.44
C MET A 34 -12.96 -19.59 13.42
N ASP A 35 -14.20 -19.51 13.01
CA ASP A 35 -15.42 -19.80 13.81
C ASP A 35 -15.38 -19.16 15.21
N LYS A 36 -15.01 -17.86 15.25
CA LYS A 36 -14.80 -17.12 16.50
C LYS A 36 -16.10 -16.73 17.20
N GLY A 37 -17.23 -16.68 16.49
CA GLY A 37 -18.52 -16.28 17.03
C GLY A 37 -18.56 -14.84 17.56
N TRP A 38 -17.75 -13.92 17.00
CA TRP A 38 -17.73 -12.53 17.43
C TRP A 38 -19.03 -11.81 17.07
N SER A 39 -19.53 -11.02 18.01
CA SER A 39 -20.69 -10.14 17.74
C SER A 39 -20.31 -9.04 16.72
N GLU A 40 -21.33 -8.47 16.05
CA GLU A 40 -21.12 -7.36 15.11
C GLU A 40 -20.39 -6.17 15.76
N GLU A 41 -20.66 -5.89 17.04
CA GLU A 41 -19.98 -4.84 17.79
C GLU A 41 -18.46 -5.09 17.91
N LYS A 42 -18.06 -6.35 18.19
CA LYS A 42 -16.63 -6.73 18.22
C LYS A 42 -16.00 -6.67 16.84
N VAL A 43 -16.71 -7.11 15.81
CA VAL A 43 -16.25 -7.02 14.43
C VAL A 43 -15.99 -5.57 14.06
N GLU A 44 -16.88 -4.64 14.41
CA GLU A 44 -16.71 -3.21 14.14
C GLU A 44 -15.51 -2.61 14.91
N ALA A 45 -15.38 -2.95 16.19
CA ALA A 45 -14.25 -2.50 17.01
C ALA A 45 -12.90 -2.96 16.44
N TYR A 46 -12.78 -4.20 16.01
CA TYR A 46 -11.56 -4.70 15.37
C TYR A 46 -11.34 -4.09 14.00
N ALA A 47 -12.41 -3.87 13.21
CA ALA A 47 -12.31 -3.23 11.91
C ALA A 47 -11.68 -1.83 12.02
N LEU A 48 -12.10 -1.03 13.00
CA LEU A 48 -11.54 0.30 13.25
C LEU A 48 -10.04 0.25 13.60
N VAL A 49 -9.60 -0.76 14.36
CA VAL A 49 -8.19 -0.92 14.75
C VAL A 49 -7.31 -1.30 13.55
N ILE A 50 -7.81 -2.17 12.68
CA ILE A 50 -7.02 -2.67 11.54
C ILE A 50 -7.13 -1.78 10.29
N ASP A 51 -8.07 -0.84 10.26
CA ASP A 51 -8.26 0.05 9.10
C ASP A 51 -6.98 0.83 8.77
N HIS A 52 -6.36 1.45 9.76
CA HIS A 52 -5.15 2.23 9.55
C HIS A 52 -3.98 1.39 9.00
N PRO A 53 -3.61 0.23 9.58
CA PRO A 53 -2.56 -0.62 9.00
C PRO A 53 -2.92 -1.19 7.62
N ILE A 54 -4.19 -1.53 7.34
CA ILE A 54 -4.62 -1.98 6.01
C ILE A 54 -4.41 -0.87 4.98
N ARG A 55 -4.77 0.37 5.29
CA ARG A 55 -4.55 1.52 4.41
C ARG A 55 -3.07 1.72 4.11
N LYS A 56 -2.21 1.64 5.12
CA LYS A 56 -0.75 1.74 4.93
C LYS A 56 -0.20 0.61 4.06
N LEU A 57 -0.69 -0.61 4.26
CA LEU A 57 -0.29 -1.76 3.43
C LEU A 57 -0.75 -1.59 1.97
N ALA A 58 -1.96 -1.07 1.76
CA ALA A 58 -2.45 -0.76 0.41
C ALA A 58 -1.53 0.25 -0.29
N HIS A 59 -1.19 1.37 0.35
CA HIS A 59 -0.25 2.35 -0.20
C HIS A 59 1.13 1.72 -0.49
N ALA A 60 1.72 1.00 0.45
CA ALA A 60 2.99 0.30 0.22
C ALA A 60 2.92 -0.66 -0.99
N THR A 61 1.78 -1.34 -1.18
CA THR A 61 1.55 -2.21 -2.32
C THR A 61 1.43 -1.43 -3.63
N GLU A 62 0.71 -0.31 -3.65
CA GLU A 62 0.59 0.58 -4.81
C GLU A 62 1.96 1.08 -5.29
N TYR A 63 2.82 1.52 -4.36
CA TYR A 63 4.18 1.94 -4.69
C TYR A 63 5.09 0.76 -5.09
N GLY A 64 4.85 -0.42 -4.53
CA GLY A 64 5.49 -1.67 -4.99
C GLY A 64 5.16 -1.99 -6.46
N ILE A 65 3.88 -1.90 -6.83
CA ILE A 65 3.42 -2.08 -8.21
C ILE A 65 3.99 -0.99 -9.12
N LEU A 66 4.00 0.27 -8.68
CA LEU A 66 4.59 1.38 -9.42
C LEU A 66 6.08 1.11 -9.73
N ALA A 67 6.85 0.63 -8.75
CA ALA A 67 8.24 0.25 -8.95
C ALA A 67 8.39 -0.91 -9.93
N LEU A 68 7.51 -1.93 -9.91
CA LEU A 68 7.50 -3.01 -10.90
C LEU A 68 7.29 -2.50 -12.33
N LEU A 69 6.35 -1.59 -12.53
CA LEU A 69 6.08 -1.00 -13.84
C LEU A 69 7.30 -0.23 -14.37
N TRP A 70 7.92 0.60 -13.54
CA TRP A 70 9.14 1.32 -13.90
C TRP A 70 10.34 0.39 -14.12
N TYR A 71 10.44 -0.69 -13.36
CA TYR A 71 11.46 -1.72 -13.60
C TYR A 71 11.28 -2.36 -14.99
N GLY A 72 10.05 -2.65 -15.40
CA GLY A 72 9.74 -3.16 -16.74
C GLY A 72 10.20 -2.22 -17.87
N VAL A 73 10.14 -0.91 -17.65
CA VAL A 73 10.57 0.11 -18.62
C VAL A 73 12.09 0.30 -18.62
N MET A 74 12.70 0.37 -17.44
CA MET A 74 14.11 0.80 -17.30
C MET A 74 15.09 -0.35 -17.08
N SER A 75 14.61 -1.55 -16.78
CA SER A 75 15.40 -2.75 -16.44
C SER A 75 16.45 -2.49 -15.33
N SER A 76 16.14 -1.58 -14.42
CA SER A 76 17.04 -1.16 -13.34
C SER A 76 16.29 -1.02 -12.03
N HIS A 77 16.61 -1.88 -11.05
CA HIS A 77 15.99 -1.89 -9.72
C HIS A 77 16.15 -0.54 -9.00
N TRP A 78 17.36 0.03 -9.05
CA TRP A 78 17.65 1.28 -8.38
C TRP A 78 16.85 2.46 -8.95
N LYS A 79 16.79 2.57 -10.28
CA LYS A 79 16.03 3.63 -10.94
C LYS A 79 14.54 3.53 -10.61
N ALA A 80 13.98 2.32 -10.60
CA ALA A 80 12.59 2.07 -10.24
C ALA A 80 12.28 2.52 -8.81
N ILE A 81 13.15 2.18 -7.84
CA ILE A 81 13.01 2.61 -6.44
C ILE A 81 13.09 4.13 -6.31
N VAL A 82 14.06 4.77 -6.97
CA VAL A 82 14.21 6.24 -6.91
C VAL A 82 12.98 6.95 -7.47
N ILE A 83 12.42 6.47 -8.58
CA ILE A 83 11.21 7.06 -9.15
C ILE A 83 10.01 6.87 -8.21
N ALA A 84 9.83 5.69 -7.64
CA ALA A 84 8.77 5.45 -6.68
C ALA A 84 8.91 6.36 -5.44
N PHE A 85 10.12 6.52 -4.92
CA PHE A 85 10.42 7.47 -3.82
C PHE A 85 10.07 8.91 -4.17
N LEU A 86 10.48 9.39 -5.35
CA LEU A 86 10.16 10.75 -5.80
C LEU A 86 8.65 10.94 -5.94
N TYR A 87 7.96 9.92 -6.42
CA TYR A 87 6.50 9.97 -6.53
C TYR A 87 5.84 10.02 -5.15
N ALA A 88 6.31 9.22 -4.18
CA ALA A 88 5.84 9.28 -2.80
C ALA A 88 6.07 10.66 -2.17
N CYS A 89 7.23 11.29 -2.41
CA CYS A 89 7.48 12.65 -1.96
C CYS A 89 6.51 13.67 -2.56
N THR A 90 6.19 13.55 -3.85
CA THR A 90 5.23 14.46 -4.51
C THR A 90 3.82 14.26 -4.01
N ASP A 91 3.41 13.04 -3.72
CA ASP A 91 2.08 12.72 -3.16
C ASP A 91 1.93 13.33 -1.76
N GLU A 92 2.89 13.10 -0.88
CA GLU A 92 2.89 13.71 0.47
C GLU A 92 2.97 15.24 0.44
N PHE A 93 3.74 15.80 -0.50
CA PHE A 93 3.77 17.25 -0.71
C PHE A 93 2.40 17.77 -1.14
N HIS A 94 1.72 17.06 -2.05
CA HIS A 94 0.37 17.42 -2.47
C HIS A 94 -0.64 17.33 -1.32
N GLN A 95 -0.48 16.36 -0.43
CA GLN A 95 -1.34 16.20 0.75
C GLN A 95 -1.30 17.40 1.71
N LEU A 96 -0.19 18.15 1.77
CA LEU A 96 -0.09 19.37 2.58
C LEU A 96 -1.08 20.46 2.16
N PHE A 97 -1.55 20.43 0.92
CA PHE A 97 -2.52 21.40 0.38
C PHE A 97 -3.98 20.90 0.48
N VAL A 98 -4.20 19.68 0.99
CA VAL A 98 -5.54 19.11 1.16
C VAL A 98 -6.03 19.37 2.57
N PRO A 99 -7.13 20.12 2.78
CA PRO A 99 -7.68 20.38 4.10
C PRO A 99 -7.98 19.06 4.85
N GLY A 100 -7.53 18.97 6.10
CA GLY A 100 -7.74 17.79 6.94
C GLY A 100 -6.73 16.66 6.74
N ARG A 101 -5.74 16.81 5.83
CA ARG A 101 -4.60 15.91 5.71
C ARG A 101 -3.30 16.60 6.15
N ALA A 102 -2.42 15.84 6.76
CA ALA A 102 -1.06 16.27 7.09
C ALA A 102 -0.09 15.34 6.36
N GLY A 103 0.71 15.89 5.44
CA GLY A 103 1.79 15.13 4.82
C GLY A 103 2.80 14.68 5.88
N MET A 104 3.13 13.41 5.90
CA MET A 104 4.00 12.82 6.89
C MET A 104 5.17 12.09 6.24
N ILE A 105 6.39 12.46 6.61
CA ILE A 105 7.61 11.77 6.17
C ILE A 105 7.54 10.26 6.42
N LYS A 106 6.83 9.83 7.48
CA LYS A 106 6.60 8.40 7.76
C LYS A 106 5.87 7.70 6.63
N ASP A 107 4.95 8.37 5.94
CA ASP A 107 4.18 7.79 4.85
C ASP A 107 5.05 7.60 3.61
N VAL A 108 5.91 8.57 3.27
CA VAL A 108 6.96 8.40 2.24
C VAL A 108 7.84 7.19 2.52
N LEU A 109 8.23 6.97 3.78
CA LEU A 109 9.08 5.82 4.15
C LEU A 109 8.34 4.49 4.00
N ILE A 110 7.06 4.42 4.36
CA ILE A 110 6.22 3.22 4.21
C ILE A 110 6.06 2.89 2.72
N ASP A 111 5.70 3.87 1.89
CA ASP A 111 5.51 3.72 0.46
C ASP A 111 6.81 3.29 -0.23
N THR A 112 7.92 3.94 0.10
CA THR A 112 9.24 3.55 -0.41
C THR A 112 9.64 2.15 0.04
N SER A 113 9.30 1.74 1.26
CA SER A 113 9.58 0.38 1.74
C SER A 113 8.82 -0.69 0.94
N GLY A 114 7.60 -0.38 0.49
CA GLY A 114 6.85 -1.21 -0.44
C GLY A 114 7.57 -1.38 -1.78
N ALA A 115 8.04 -0.28 -2.38
CA ALA A 115 8.84 -0.32 -3.61
C ALA A 115 10.11 -1.17 -3.45
N ILE A 116 10.84 -1.02 -2.35
CA ILE A 116 12.05 -1.82 -2.04
C ILE A 116 11.70 -3.29 -1.89
N ALA A 117 10.66 -3.63 -1.16
CA ALA A 117 10.23 -5.02 -0.94
C ALA A 117 9.90 -5.72 -2.26
N PHE A 118 9.14 -5.07 -3.16
CA PHE A 118 8.83 -5.63 -4.46
C PHE A 118 10.09 -5.80 -5.35
N MET A 119 11.00 -4.84 -5.32
CA MET A 119 12.26 -4.94 -6.07
C MET A 119 13.18 -6.03 -5.52
N LEU A 120 13.20 -6.27 -4.21
CA LEU A 120 13.92 -7.40 -3.60
C LEU A 120 13.35 -8.74 -4.06
N VAL A 121 12.02 -8.88 -4.11
CA VAL A 121 11.38 -10.10 -4.64
C VAL A 121 11.77 -10.34 -6.09
N VAL A 122 11.73 -9.34 -6.95
CA VAL A 122 12.15 -9.44 -8.36
C VAL A 122 13.62 -9.87 -8.46
N TRP A 123 14.49 -9.29 -7.64
CA TRP A 123 15.92 -9.63 -7.62
C TRP A 123 16.16 -11.08 -7.18
N ILE A 124 15.50 -11.53 -6.09
CA ILE A 124 15.62 -12.90 -5.58
C ILE A 124 15.12 -13.92 -6.62
N VAL A 125 13.96 -13.67 -7.22
CA VAL A 125 13.38 -14.56 -8.25
C VAL A 125 14.31 -14.61 -9.48
N GLY A 126 14.79 -13.46 -9.94
CA GLY A 126 15.72 -13.38 -11.07
C GLY A 126 17.02 -14.13 -10.82
N PHE A 127 17.59 -13.98 -9.63
CA PHE A 127 18.79 -14.70 -9.21
C PHE A 127 18.56 -16.22 -9.11
N GLY A 128 17.43 -16.65 -8.54
CA GLY A 128 17.05 -18.04 -8.44
C GLY A 128 16.89 -18.71 -9.80
N LEU A 129 16.20 -18.03 -10.74
CA LEU A 129 16.01 -18.53 -12.11
C LEU A 129 17.32 -18.63 -12.88
N SER A 130 18.22 -17.65 -12.76
CA SER A 130 19.53 -17.69 -13.42
C SER A 130 20.41 -18.83 -12.90
N SER A 131 20.42 -19.05 -11.60
CA SER A 131 21.14 -20.14 -10.95
C SER A 131 20.61 -21.53 -11.35
N TRP A 132 19.29 -21.63 -11.49
CA TRP A 132 18.66 -22.89 -11.95
C TRP A 132 18.95 -23.19 -13.42
N ARG A 133 18.95 -22.20 -14.30
CA ARG A 133 19.33 -22.34 -15.72
C ARG A 133 20.78 -22.79 -15.85
N ALA A 134 21.71 -22.14 -15.14
CA ALA A 134 23.10 -22.49 -15.17
C ALA A 134 23.36 -23.96 -14.77
N LYS A 135 22.63 -24.50 -13.79
CA LYS A 135 22.73 -25.92 -13.38
C LYS A 135 22.19 -26.88 -14.43
N ARG A 136 21.18 -26.47 -15.18
CA ARG A 136 20.57 -27.32 -16.23
C ARG A 136 21.45 -27.44 -17.45
N ASP A 137 22.20 -26.39 -17.80
CA ASP A 137 23.04 -26.35 -18.99
C ASP A 137 24.40 -27.09 -18.78
N THR A 138 24.67 -27.56 -17.54
CA THR A 138 25.87 -28.35 -17.19
C THR A 138 25.64 -29.87 -17.16
N HIS A 139 24.42 -30.33 -17.46
CA HIS A 139 24.04 -31.75 -17.59
C HIS A 139 23.56 -32.09 -19.02
#